data_5732a4cce4abd68aca37b10816cda84f
#
_entry.id   5732a4cce4abd68aca37b10816cda84f
#
_cell.length_a   1.000
_cell.length_b   1.000
_cell.length_c   1.000
_cell.angle_alpha   90.00
_cell.angle_beta   90.00
_cell.angle_gamma   90.00
#
_symmetry.space_group_name_H-M   'P 1'
#
loop_
_entity.id
_entity.type
_entity.pdbx_description
1 polymer ?
#
loop_
_entity_poly.entity_id
_entity_poly.type
_entity_poly.pdbx_seq_one_letter_code
_entity_poly.pdbx_strand_id
1 'polypeptide(L)'
;MIAFPTDARGPTACANGCDRSGLARLRPSVAAFLRRRTSHSLPRYDLAFSLGCDCNCSLALRRAGLQFRSYPFDWLKKAPLRPRVDLLARRFVGWLAPENLLDLGPPPFSRRVGRRHLVVLDRATGLEHRHDFAVGRPLAESLPDVAAKYARRTARLLAEIDAADRVAAVFCVGFRSPDLPMEDLVAAWETLRAAFGEKIDLIGIADDEPGGPADRAPRIERAAEGHVLRASIPCLSRTPQGIDANVRVLASFLRGRFVVPDPRTDAEKREWRAARRRAAREKYAARTWLGMQWNRLLFRRYRSLAKKLQRKGILPPNESEA
;
A
#
# COMPACT_ATOMS: atom_id res chain seq x y z
N MET A 1 27.89 -32.59 -7.25
CA MET A 1 28.49 -32.22 -5.96
C MET A 1 29.19 -30.88 -6.18
N ILE A 2 28.53 -29.77 -5.87
CA ILE A 2 29.09 -28.41 -5.97
C ILE A 2 28.97 -27.81 -4.57
N ALA A 3 30.15 -27.60 -3.94
CA ALA A 3 30.26 -27.08 -2.60
C ALA A 3 30.03 -25.55 -2.60
N PHE A 4 29.17 -25.05 -1.69
CA PHE A 4 29.03 -23.62 -1.39
C PHE A 4 29.95 -23.27 -0.21
N PRO A 5 30.70 -22.17 -0.26
CA PRO A 5 31.49 -21.72 0.89
C PRO A 5 30.53 -21.04 1.90
N THR A 6 30.61 -21.50 3.14
CA THR A 6 29.99 -20.86 4.34
C THR A 6 30.86 -19.69 4.76
N ASP A 7 30.45 -18.46 4.51
CA ASP A 7 31.09 -17.28 5.10
C ASP A 7 30.22 -16.82 6.31
N ALA A 8 30.76 -17.16 7.48
CA ALA A 8 30.16 -16.80 8.77
C ALA A 8 30.66 -15.42 9.20
N ARG A 9 29.97 -14.34 8.80
CA ARG A 9 30.06 -13.04 9.47
C ARG A 9 28.68 -12.62 9.93
N GLY A 10 28.47 -12.70 11.24
CA GLY A 10 27.28 -12.25 11.91
C GLY A 10 27.02 -10.75 11.70
N PRO A 11 25.76 -10.32 11.72
CA PRO A 11 25.41 -8.91 11.57
C PRO A 11 25.85 -8.14 12.81
N THR A 12 26.77 -7.21 12.62
CA THR A 12 27.06 -6.15 13.60
C THR A 12 25.78 -5.38 13.89
N ALA A 13 25.36 -5.43 15.14
CA ALA A 13 24.22 -4.68 15.67
C ALA A 13 24.49 -3.18 15.52
N CYS A 14 23.86 -2.51 14.59
CA CYS A 14 23.72 -1.06 14.63
C CYS A 14 22.75 -0.70 15.77
N ALA A 15 23.33 -0.49 16.95
CA ALA A 15 22.68 0.14 18.08
C ALA A 15 22.57 1.64 17.81
N ASN A 16 21.58 2.05 17.03
CA ASN A 16 21.13 3.43 16.99
C ASN A 16 19.64 3.41 17.34
N GLY A 17 19.36 3.84 18.58
CA GLY A 17 18.03 3.95 19.13
C GLY A 17 17.10 4.76 18.22
N CYS A 18 16.21 4.10 17.53
CA CYS A 18 15.05 4.72 16.92
C CYS A 18 14.09 5.14 18.05
N ASP A 19 14.26 6.36 18.52
CA ASP A 19 13.35 7.02 19.43
C ASP A 19 11.94 7.01 18.84
N ARG A 20 10.99 6.41 19.53
CA ARG A 20 9.57 6.33 19.17
C ARG A 20 8.88 7.71 19.14
N SER A 21 9.53 8.77 19.62
CA SER A 21 9.04 10.14 19.63
C SER A 21 9.32 10.91 18.33
N GLY A 22 10.19 10.41 17.43
CA GLY A 22 10.58 11.06 16.18
C GLY A 22 9.48 11.20 15.12
N LEU A 23 8.34 10.54 15.30
CA LEU A 23 7.21 10.61 14.35
C LEU A 23 6.28 11.82 14.53
N ALA A 24 6.46 12.62 15.56
CA ALA A 24 5.56 13.73 15.89
C ALA A 24 5.91 15.04 15.17
N ARG A 25 7.08 15.15 14.55
CA ARG A 25 7.50 16.41 13.90
C ARG A 25 8.06 16.13 12.51
N LEU A 26 7.20 16.20 11.49
CA LEU A 26 7.69 16.57 10.17
C LEU A 26 8.45 17.87 10.34
N ARG A 27 9.79 17.83 10.11
CA ARG A 27 10.62 19.01 10.27
C ARG A 27 10.08 20.17 9.43
N PRO A 28 10.25 21.44 9.88
CA PRO A 28 9.70 22.63 9.20
C PRO A 28 10.03 22.73 7.72
N SER A 29 11.16 22.15 7.27
CA SER A 29 11.61 22.17 5.89
C SER A 29 10.68 21.43 4.91
N VAL A 30 10.17 20.27 5.28
CA VAL A 30 9.20 19.51 4.44
C VAL A 30 7.84 20.22 4.46
N ALA A 31 7.44 20.73 5.63
CA ALA A 31 6.22 21.52 5.75
C ALA A 31 6.32 22.88 5.04
N ALA A 32 7.49 23.51 5.04
CA ALA A 32 7.74 24.77 4.32
C ALA A 32 7.80 24.56 2.80
N PHE A 33 8.41 23.47 2.32
CA PHE A 33 8.38 23.09 0.91
C PHE A 33 6.97 22.85 0.40
N LEU A 34 6.12 22.21 1.21
CA LEU A 34 4.71 21.97 0.87
C LEU A 34 3.87 23.25 0.91
N ARG A 35 4.31 24.33 1.60
CA ARG A 35 3.61 25.62 1.70
C ARG A 35 4.04 26.66 0.67
N ARG A 36 5.16 26.50 -0.03
CA ARG A 36 5.54 27.40 -1.15
C ARG A 36 4.67 27.07 -2.37
N ARG A 37 3.38 27.37 -2.28
CA ARG A 37 2.46 27.37 -3.40
C ARG A 37 2.56 28.76 -4.06
N THR A 38 3.17 28.80 -5.24
CA THR A 38 2.88 29.86 -6.22
C THR A 38 1.36 29.84 -6.46
N SER A 39 0.76 30.99 -6.73
CA SER A 39 -0.68 31.21 -6.92
C SER A 39 -1.30 30.49 -8.12
N HIS A 40 -0.59 29.53 -8.73
CA HIS A 40 -1.12 28.70 -9.81
C HIS A 40 -2.05 27.63 -9.22
N SER A 41 -3.29 27.59 -9.70
CA SER A 41 -4.25 26.53 -9.38
C SER A 41 -3.65 25.17 -9.73
N LEU A 42 -3.81 24.19 -8.80
CA LEU A 42 -3.32 22.82 -9.07
C LEU A 42 -4.05 22.23 -10.29
N PRO A 43 -3.36 21.43 -11.13
CA PRO A 43 -4.00 20.68 -12.19
C PRO A 43 -5.22 19.90 -11.65
N ARG A 44 -6.32 19.96 -12.40
CA ARG A 44 -7.55 19.24 -12.07
C ARG A 44 -7.66 18.01 -12.98
N TYR A 45 -8.00 16.90 -12.38
CA TYR A 45 -8.34 15.65 -13.05
C TYR A 45 -9.76 15.23 -12.65
N ASP A 46 -10.47 14.58 -13.55
CA ASP A 46 -11.80 14.04 -13.29
C ASP A 46 -11.71 12.70 -12.57
N LEU A 47 -10.63 11.96 -12.84
CA LEU A 47 -10.34 10.66 -12.27
C LEU A 47 -8.86 10.56 -11.87
N ALA A 48 -8.61 9.97 -10.69
CA ALA A 48 -7.29 9.43 -10.36
C ALA A 48 -7.42 8.00 -9.86
N PHE A 49 -6.53 7.13 -10.33
CA PHE A 49 -6.50 5.74 -9.92
C PHE A 49 -5.08 5.20 -9.77
N SER A 50 -4.96 4.14 -8.96
CA SER A 50 -3.69 3.46 -8.73
C SER A 50 -3.43 2.42 -9.80
N LEU A 51 -2.27 2.51 -10.45
CA LEU A 51 -1.61 1.40 -11.14
C LEU A 51 -0.77 0.57 -10.19
N GLY A 52 -0.37 1.10 -9.05
CA GLY A 52 0.47 0.65 -7.95
C GLY A 52 1.16 -0.70 -8.07
N CYS A 53 2.27 -0.90 -7.39
CA CYS A 53 2.85 -2.24 -7.27
C CYS A 53 2.46 -2.93 -5.95
N ASP A 54 1.77 -2.22 -5.07
CA ASP A 54 1.14 -2.71 -3.84
C ASP A 54 0.00 -1.79 -3.37
N CYS A 55 -0.54 -2.06 -2.18
CA CYS A 55 -1.65 -1.28 -1.62
C CYS A 55 -1.27 0.16 -1.20
N ASN A 56 0.01 0.53 -1.12
CA ASN A 56 0.44 1.85 -0.64
C ASN A 56 -0.06 2.96 -1.55
N CYS A 57 0.01 2.76 -2.86
CA CYS A 57 -0.42 3.76 -3.84
C CYS A 57 -1.92 4.08 -3.69
N SER A 58 -2.79 3.08 -3.71
CA SER A 58 -4.23 3.28 -3.56
C SER A 58 -4.62 3.83 -2.19
N LEU A 59 -3.95 3.39 -1.13
CA LEU A 59 -4.15 3.93 0.22
C LEU A 59 -3.73 5.39 0.32
N ALA A 60 -2.63 5.78 -0.35
CA ALA A 60 -2.16 7.16 -0.40
C ALA A 60 -3.13 8.06 -1.16
N LEU A 61 -3.59 7.64 -2.35
CA LEU A 61 -4.58 8.36 -3.13
C LEU A 61 -5.88 8.57 -2.34
N ARG A 62 -6.38 7.52 -1.66
CA ARG A 62 -7.57 7.62 -0.81
C ARG A 62 -7.36 8.55 0.39
N ARG A 63 -6.19 8.49 1.01
CA ARG A 63 -5.84 9.36 2.13
C ARG A 63 -5.66 10.82 1.68
N ALA A 64 -5.20 11.04 0.46
CA ALA A 64 -5.09 12.36 -0.15
C ALA A 64 -6.45 12.95 -0.56
N GLY A 65 -7.52 12.12 -0.64
CA GLY A 65 -8.83 12.53 -1.15
C GLY A 65 -8.86 12.61 -2.67
N LEU A 66 -8.08 11.78 -3.36
CA LEU A 66 -7.93 11.76 -4.81
C LEU A 66 -8.53 10.50 -5.47
N GLN A 67 -8.79 9.45 -4.68
CA GLN A 67 -9.45 8.23 -5.14
C GLN A 67 -10.59 7.85 -4.19
N PHE A 68 -11.80 7.72 -4.72
CA PHE A 68 -13.01 7.54 -3.95
C PHE A 68 -13.63 6.14 -4.07
N ARG A 69 -13.22 5.38 -5.07
CA ARG A 69 -13.71 4.02 -5.37
C ARG A 69 -12.58 3.01 -5.43
N SER A 70 -12.93 1.71 -5.42
CA SER A 70 -11.94 0.63 -5.59
C SER A 70 -11.82 0.25 -7.05
N TYR A 71 -10.57 0.17 -7.52
CA TYR A 71 -10.20 -0.18 -8.88
C TYR A 71 -9.40 -1.49 -8.92
N PRO A 72 -9.15 -2.09 -10.11
CA PRO A 72 -8.55 -3.41 -10.23
C PRO A 72 -7.18 -3.53 -9.54
N PHE A 73 -6.30 -2.55 -9.71
CA PHE A 73 -4.91 -2.64 -9.26
C PHE A 73 -4.68 -2.32 -7.77
N ASP A 74 -5.70 -1.86 -7.04
CA ASP A 74 -5.57 -1.34 -5.67
C ASP A 74 -4.90 -2.29 -4.67
N TRP A 75 -5.09 -3.61 -4.84
CA TRP A 75 -4.69 -4.62 -3.87
C TRP A 75 -3.74 -5.68 -4.45
N LEU A 76 -3.36 -5.51 -5.72
CA LEU A 76 -2.45 -6.42 -6.41
C LEU A 76 -1.01 -6.09 -6.10
N LYS A 77 -0.20 -7.13 -5.94
CA LYS A 77 1.23 -7.01 -5.66
C LYS A 77 2.07 -7.50 -6.81
N LYS A 78 3.38 -7.20 -6.72
CA LYS A 78 4.38 -7.51 -7.75
C LYS A 78 3.99 -6.93 -9.11
N ALA A 79 4.54 -7.44 -10.15
CA ALA A 79 4.57 -6.94 -11.51
C ALA A 79 5.05 -5.47 -11.63
N PRO A 80 5.98 -5.20 -12.51
CA PRO A 80 6.43 -3.86 -12.83
C PRO A 80 5.31 -3.05 -13.50
N LEU A 81 5.60 -1.82 -13.89
CA LEU A 81 4.64 -0.92 -14.52
C LEU A 81 4.09 -1.49 -15.83
N ARG A 82 4.95 -2.01 -16.70
CA ARG A 82 4.60 -2.43 -18.06
C ARG A 82 3.45 -3.43 -18.13
N PRO A 83 3.46 -4.60 -17.45
CA PRO A 83 2.34 -5.54 -17.49
C PRO A 83 1.01 -4.97 -17.01
N ARG A 84 1.04 -3.97 -16.11
CA ARG A 84 -0.17 -3.29 -15.62
C ARG A 84 -0.76 -2.37 -16.69
N VAL A 85 0.10 -1.63 -17.36
CA VAL A 85 -0.27 -0.75 -18.46
C VAL A 85 -0.79 -1.58 -19.65
N ASP A 86 -0.09 -2.64 -20.03
CA ASP A 86 -0.51 -3.54 -21.10
C ASP A 86 -1.88 -4.20 -20.80
N LEU A 87 -2.11 -4.59 -19.53
CA LEU A 87 -3.40 -5.15 -19.11
C LEU A 87 -4.53 -4.12 -19.21
N LEU A 88 -4.27 -2.88 -18.80
CA LEU A 88 -5.22 -1.78 -18.90
C LEU A 88 -5.50 -1.42 -20.37
N ALA A 89 -4.45 -1.28 -21.19
CA ALA A 89 -4.55 -0.92 -22.61
C ALA A 89 -5.38 -1.93 -23.41
N ARG A 90 -5.24 -3.22 -23.12
CA ARG A 90 -6.10 -4.28 -23.70
C ARG A 90 -7.43 -4.46 -22.95
N ARG A 91 -7.84 -3.48 -22.14
CA ARG A 91 -9.14 -3.45 -21.42
C ARG A 91 -9.40 -4.69 -20.59
N PHE A 92 -8.33 -5.27 -19.97
CA PHE A 92 -8.35 -6.48 -19.14
C PHE A 92 -8.78 -7.77 -19.85
N VAL A 93 -8.72 -7.82 -21.17
CA VAL A 93 -9.02 -9.04 -21.93
C VAL A 93 -8.03 -10.15 -21.55
N GLY A 94 -8.55 -11.35 -21.26
CA GLY A 94 -7.77 -12.54 -20.91
C GLY A 94 -7.22 -12.53 -19.45
N TRP A 95 -7.59 -11.56 -18.63
CA TRP A 95 -7.17 -11.52 -17.23
C TRP A 95 -7.95 -12.50 -16.38
N LEU A 96 -7.30 -13.09 -15.36
CA LEU A 96 -7.85 -14.13 -14.48
C LEU A 96 -8.26 -15.41 -15.22
N ALA A 97 -7.65 -15.70 -16.38
CA ALA A 97 -7.86 -16.99 -17.05
C ALA A 97 -7.34 -18.12 -16.14
N PRO A 98 -8.15 -19.15 -15.87
CA PRO A 98 -7.83 -20.19 -14.88
C PRO A 98 -6.47 -20.86 -15.09
N GLU A 99 -6.10 -21.09 -16.36
CA GLU A 99 -4.85 -21.71 -16.77
C GLU A 99 -3.60 -20.89 -16.43
N ASN A 100 -3.76 -19.58 -16.19
CA ASN A 100 -2.68 -18.69 -15.80
C ASN A 100 -2.53 -18.53 -14.29
N LEU A 101 -3.47 -19.02 -13.50
CA LEU A 101 -3.46 -18.84 -12.06
C LEU A 101 -2.70 -19.96 -11.35
N LEU A 102 -1.68 -19.57 -10.61
CA LEU A 102 -0.84 -20.48 -9.82
C LEU A 102 -1.01 -20.19 -8.33
N ASP A 103 -1.46 -21.17 -7.57
CA ASP A 103 -1.47 -21.13 -6.11
C ASP A 103 -0.06 -21.32 -5.56
N LEU A 104 0.46 -20.28 -4.90
CA LEU A 104 1.77 -20.29 -4.23
C LEU A 104 1.66 -20.60 -2.72
N GLY A 105 0.45 -20.96 -2.26
CA GLY A 105 0.18 -21.21 -0.85
C GLY A 105 0.03 -19.93 -0.01
N PRO A 106 -0.09 -20.08 1.30
CA PRO A 106 -0.18 -18.95 2.21
C PRO A 106 1.16 -18.23 2.35
N PRO A 107 1.18 -16.89 2.53
CA PRO A 107 2.43 -16.14 2.67
C PRO A 107 3.19 -16.58 3.93
N PRO A 108 4.53 -16.77 3.86
CA PRO A 108 5.35 -17.38 4.92
C PRO A 108 5.35 -16.60 6.26
N PHE A 109 4.88 -15.35 6.27
CA PHE A 109 4.90 -14.47 7.44
C PHE A 109 3.53 -13.92 7.85
N SER A 110 2.45 -14.62 7.54
CA SER A 110 1.12 -14.21 7.99
C SER A 110 0.94 -14.47 9.50
N ARG A 111 1.59 -13.67 10.35
CA ARG A 111 1.41 -13.68 11.82
C ARG A 111 0.11 -13.00 12.27
N ARG A 112 -0.70 -12.48 11.38
CA ARG A 112 -2.00 -11.91 11.73
C ARG A 112 -3.03 -13.02 11.80
N VAL A 113 -3.30 -13.48 13.00
CA VAL A 113 -4.43 -14.35 13.33
C VAL A 113 -5.70 -13.78 12.66
N GLY A 114 -6.37 -14.56 11.82
CA GLY A 114 -7.67 -14.25 11.23
C GLY A 114 -7.68 -13.86 9.75
N ARG A 115 -6.53 -13.67 9.08
CA ARG A 115 -6.50 -13.41 7.62
C ARG A 115 -5.63 -14.45 6.92
N ARG A 116 -6.23 -15.55 6.57
CA ARG A 116 -5.59 -16.61 5.79
C ARG A 116 -6.02 -16.47 4.33
N HIS A 117 -5.24 -15.76 3.53
CA HIS A 117 -5.41 -15.73 2.09
C HIS A 117 -4.23 -16.42 1.42
N LEU A 118 -4.51 -17.11 0.35
CA LEU A 118 -3.50 -17.65 -0.55
C LEU A 118 -2.81 -16.51 -1.29
N VAL A 119 -1.56 -16.74 -1.66
CA VAL A 119 -0.88 -15.95 -2.69
C VAL A 119 -1.13 -16.63 -4.02
N VAL A 120 -1.90 -16.00 -4.88
CA VAL A 120 -2.18 -16.52 -6.23
C VAL A 120 -1.48 -15.62 -7.23
N LEU A 121 -0.60 -16.22 -8.04
CA LEU A 121 0.12 -15.55 -9.11
C LEU A 121 -0.61 -15.73 -10.43
N ASP A 122 -0.92 -14.64 -11.12
CA ASP A 122 -1.28 -14.67 -12.52
C ASP A 122 0.01 -14.66 -13.35
N ARG A 123 0.34 -15.81 -13.97
CA ARG A 123 1.57 -16.01 -14.73
C ARG A 123 1.64 -15.17 -16.00
N ALA A 124 0.50 -14.82 -16.58
CA ALA A 124 0.46 -14.03 -17.81
C ALA A 124 0.84 -12.56 -17.54
N THR A 125 0.56 -12.05 -16.33
CA THR A 125 0.80 -10.64 -15.97
C THR A 125 1.87 -10.46 -14.89
N GLY A 126 2.24 -11.53 -14.16
CA GLY A 126 3.09 -11.46 -12.99
C GLY A 126 2.44 -10.82 -11.76
N LEU A 127 1.13 -10.53 -11.81
CA LEU A 127 0.38 -9.93 -10.71
C LEU A 127 0.08 -10.97 -9.63
N GLU A 128 0.29 -10.59 -8.37
CA GLU A 128 -0.07 -11.42 -7.22
C GLU A 128 -1.34 -10.93 -6.54
N HIS A 129 -2.29 -11.84 -6.38
CA HIS A 129 -3.48 -11.71 -5.55
C HIS A 129 -3.17 -12.19 -4.14
N ARG A 130 -3.21 -11.30 -3.15
CA ARG A 130 -2.90 -11.62 -1.73
C ARG A 130 -4.07 -11.41 -0.78
N HIS A 131 -5.21 -10.99 -1.30
CA HIS A 131 -6.39 -10.63 -0.49
C HIS A 131 -7.70 -11.21 -1.04
N ASP A 132 -7.60 -12.09 -2.03
CA ASP A 132 -8.75 -12.49 -2.82
C ASP A 132 -9.16 -13.96 -2.58
N PHE A 133 -8.20 -14.84 -2.41
CA PHE A 133 -8.40 -16.29 -2.29
C PHE A 133 -8.20 -16.72 -0.84
N ALA A 134 -9.22 -17.33 -0.23
CA ALA A 134 -9.14 -17.81 1.16
C ALA A 134 -8.37 -19.11 1.26
N VAL A 135 -7.56 -19.27 2.32
CA VAL A 135 -6.94 -20.56 2.65
C VAL A 135 -8.04 -21.58 3.01
N GLY A 136 -7.90 -22.80 2.48
CA GLY A 136 -8.84 -23.90 2.74
C GLY A 136 -10.03 -23.97 1.78
N ARG A 137 -10.12 -23.04 0.82
CA ARG A 137 -11.07 -23.12 -0.29
C ARG A 137 -10.29 -23.30 -1.60
N PRO A 138 -10.59 -24.32 -2.42
CA PRO A 138 -9.95 -24.54 -3.71
C PRO A 138 -10.01 -23.30 -4.61
N LEU A 139 -8.96 -23.10 -5.41
CA LEU A 139 -8.85 -21.94 -6.31
C LEU A 139 -10.05 -21.91 -7.28
N ALA A 140 -10.40 -23.05 -7.88
CA ALA A 140 -11.51 -23.18 -8.81
C ALA A 140 -12.86 -22.76 -8.21
N GLU A 141 -13.10 -23.06 -6.94
CA GLU A 141 -14.33 -22.66 -6.24
C GLU A 141 -14.36 -21.17 -5.89
N SER A 142 -13.20 -20.57 -5.65
CA SER A 142 -13.07 -19.15 -5.27
C SER A 142 -13.07 -18.22 -6.49
N LEU A 143 -12.63 -18.74 -7.63
CA LEU A 143 -12.39 -17.95 -8.85
C LEU A 143 -13.64 -17.25 -9.38
N PRO A 144 -14.84 -17.84 -9.43
CA PRO A 144 -16.03 -17.13 -9.91
C PRO A 144 -16.34 -15.87 -9.11
N ASP A 145 -16.23 -15.91 -7.77
CA ASP A 145 -16.47 -14.76 -6.90
C ASP A 145 -15.39 -13.66 -7.10
N VAL A 146 -14.14 -14.10 -7.25
CA VAL A 146 -13.01 -13.20 -7.49
C VAL A 146 -13.14 -12.56 -8.87
N ALA A 147 -13.44 -13.33 -9.91
CA ALA A 147 -13.65 -12.84 -11.26
C ALA A 147 -14.80 -11.83 -11.32
N ALA A 148 -15.95 -12.14 -10.71
CA ALA A 148 -17.09 -11.24 -10.64
C ALA A 148 -16.75 -9.91 -9.92
N LYS A 149 -15.95 -9.98 -8.83
CA LYS A 149 -15.45 -8.78 -8.15
C LYS A 149 -14.59 -7.92 -9.06
N TYR A 150 -13.65 -8.52 -9.78
CA TYR A 150 -12.76 -7.81 -10.68
C TYR A 150 -13.49 -7.32 -11.93
N ALA A 151 -14.41 -8.07 -12.49
CA ALA A 151 -15.26 -7.62 -13.59
C ALA A 151 -15.99 -6.30 -13.25
N ARG A 152 -16.57 -6.21 -12.04
CA ARG A 152 -17.21 -4.95 -11.59
C ARG A 152 -16.22 -3.79 -11.42
N ARG A 153 -14.99 -4.07 -11.00
CA ARG A 153 -13.95 -3.03 -10.81
C ARG A 153 -13.37 -2.57 -12.14
N THR A 154 -13.15 -3.48 -13.07
CA THR A 154 -12.65 -3.17 -14.42
C THR A 154 -13.69 -2.40 -15.22
N ALA A 155 -14.94 -2.86 -15.25
CA ALA A 155 -16.03 -2.16 -15.93
C ALA A 155 -16.18 -0.72 -15.42
N ARG A 156 -16.11 -0.53 -14.09
CA ARG A 156 -16.16 0.81 -13.48
C ARG A 156 -14.98 1.67 -13.91
N LEU A 157 -13.75 1.15 -13.82
CA LEU A 157 -12.56 1.92 -14.18
C LEU A 157 -12.62 2.35 -15.66
N LEU A 158 -12.95 1.43 -16.54
CA LEU A 158 -13.03 1.71 -17.97
C LEU A 158 -14.13 2.74 -18.28
N ALA A 159 -15.31 2.60 -17.70
CA ALA A 159 -16.40 3.57 -17.87
C ALA A 159 -16.02 4.98 -17.34
N GLU A 160 -15.32 5.04 -16.20
CA GLU A 160 -14.87 6.33 -15.64
C GLU A 160 -13.72 6.94 -16.46
N ILE A 161 -12.81 6.13 -17.04
CA ILE A 161 -11.81 6.61 -18.00
C ILE A 161 -12.50 7.12 -19.28
N ASP A 162 -13.45 6.37 -19.82
CA ASP A 162 -14.14 6.74 -21.05
C ASP A 162 -14.89 8.08 -20.88
N ALA A 163 -15.49 8.32 -19.71
CA ALA A 163 -16.26 9.53 -19.40
C ALA A 163 -15.40 10.74 -18.96
N ALA A 164 -14.15 10.55 -18.62
CA ALA A 164 -13.26 11.61 -18.12
C ALA A 164 -12.59 12.37 -19.26
N ASP A 165 -12.40 13.68 -19.10
CA ASP A 165 -11.56 14.50 -19.97
C ASP A 165 -10.09 14.41 -19.60
N ARG A 166 -9.78 14.32 -18.27
CA ARG A 166 -8.42 14.19 -17.75
C ARG A 166 -8.33 13.16 -16.66
N VAL A 167 -7.36 12.25 -16.80
CA VAL A 167 -7.15 11.12 -15.90
C VAL A 167 -5.71 11.10 -15.40
N ALA A 168 -5.52 10.90 -14.09
CA ALA A 168 -4.22 10.66 -13.48
C ALA A 168 -4.06 9.17 -13.14
N ALA A 169 -3.20 8.46 -13.87
CA ALA A 169 -2.76 7.11 -13.54
C ALA A 169 -1.51 7.19 -12.67
N VAL A 170 -1.57 6.65 -11.44
CA VAL A 170 -0.46 6.77 -10.47
C VAL A 170 0.17 5.43 -10.21
N PHE A 171 1.47 5.33 -10.40
CA PHE A 171 2.28 4.16 -10.09
C PHE A 171 3.31 4.52 -9.00
N CYS A 172 3.37 3.73 -7.94
CA CYS A 172 4.41 3.84 -6.94
C CYS A 172 5.24 2.58 -6.97
N VAL A 173 6.57 2.69 -7.02
CA VAL A 173 7.45 1.53 -6.88
C VAL A 173 7.24 0.87 -5.51
N GLY A 174 7.35 -0.46 -5.48
CA GLY A 174 7.27 -1.22 -4.25
C GLY A 174 8.61 -1.35 -3.55
N PHE A 175 8.57 -1.97 -2.39
CA PHE A 175 9.73 -2.19 -1.53
C PHE A 175 10.92 -2.91 -2.19
N ARG A 176 10.75 -3.52 -3.36
CA ARG A 176 11.74 -4.41 -4.00
C ARG A 176 12.15 -4.00 -5.40
N SER A 177 11.56 -2.96 -5.95
CA SER A 177 11.93 -2.42 -7.26
C SER A 177 12.23 -0.94 -7.10
N PRO A 178 13.50 -0.57 -6.87
CA PRO A 178 13.87 0.82 -6.61
C PRO A 178 13.78 1.67 -7.86
N ASP A 179 14.07 1.11 -9.03
CA ASP A 179 14.23 1.87 -10.25
C ASP A 179 12.90 2.04 -10.99
N LEU A 180 12.65 3.25 -11.39
CA LEU A 180 11.58 3.63 -12.30
C LEU A 180 12.18 4.64 -13.29
N PRO A 181 12.91 4.16 -14.31
CA PRO A 181 13.50 5.03 -15.30
C PRO A 181 12.46 5.88 -16.02
N MET A 182 12.83 7.09 -16.45
CA MET A 182 11.90 7.98 -17.17
C MET A 182 11.47 7.38 -18.50
N GLU A 183 12.38 6.68 -19.17
CA GLU A 183 12.12 5.97 -20.43
C GLU A 183 11.04 4.90 -20.28
N ASP A 184 11.00 4.15 -19.18
CA ASP A 184 9.95 3.16 -18.90
C ASP A 184 8.58 3.82 -18.69
N LEU A 185 8.57 4.99 -18.03
CA LEU A 185 7.35 5.79 -17.84
C LEU A 185 6.84 6.34 -19.17
N VAL A 186 7.73 6.85 -20.02
CA VAL A 186 7.35 7.37 -21.33
C VAL A 186 6.79 6.25 -22.21
N ALA A 187 7.47 5.10 -22.30
CA ALA A 187 6.99 3.96 -23.06
C ALA A 187 5.65 3.41 -22.55
N ALA A 188 5.45 3.41 -21.24
CA ALA A 188 4.17 3.04 -20.62
C ALA A 188 3.06 4.06 -20.96
N TRP A 189 3.37 5.36 -20.92
CA TRP A 189 2.42 6.40 -21.28
C TRP A 189 2.04 6.33 -22.75
N GLU A 190 2.99 6.11 -23.67
CA GLU A 190 2.68 5.92 -25.10
C GLU A 190 1.71 4.76 -25.34
N THR A 191 1.85 3.68 -24.59
CA THR A 191 0.89 2.56 -24.64
C THR A 191 -0.50 2.98 -24.17
N LEU A 192 -0.60 3.79 -23.10
CA LEU A 192 -1.87 4.34 -22.62
C LEU A 192 -2.45 5.34 -23.61
N ARG A 193 -1.61 6.20 -24.20
CA ARG A 193 -2.01 7.17 -25.23
C ARG A 193 -2.61 6.49 -26.45
N ALA A 194 -1.98 5.41 -26.91
CA ALA A 194 -2.48 4.63 -28.05
C ALA A 194 -3.85 4.01 -27.76
N ALA A 195 -4.13 3.60 -26.51
CA ALA A 195 -5.38 2.94 -26.13
C ALA A 195 -6.52 3.91 -25.76
N PHE A 196 -6.20 5.09 -25.19
CA PHE A 196 -7.16 6.00 -24.57
C PHE A 196 -7.04 7.47 -25.03
N GLY A 197 -6.11 7.78 -25.92
CA GLY A 197 -5.79 9.15 -26.29
C GLY A 197 -4.92 9.86 -25.25
N GLU A 198 -4.73 11.17 -25.41
CA GLU A 198 -3.84 11.98 -24.56
C GLU A 198 -4.43 12.36 -23.19
N LYS A 199 -5.63 11.91 -22.89
CA LYS A 199 -6.32 12.27 -21.63
C LYS A 199 -5.74 11.65 -20.38
N ILE A 200 -4.83 10.67 -20.48
CA ILE A 200 -4.19 10.01 -19.31
C ILE A 200 -2.80 10.57 -19.10
N ASP A 201 -2.61 11.21 -17.95
CA ASP A 201 -1.29 11.56 -17.45
C ASP A 201 -0.75 10.44 -16.55
N LEU A 202 0.52 10.06 -16.73
CA LEU A 202 1.18 9.01 -15.93
C LEU A 202 2.10 9.63 -14.87
N ILE A 203 1.83 9.32 -13.61
CA ILE A 203 2.61 9.78 -12.47
C ILE A 203 3.34 8.61 -11.85
N GLY A 204 4.66 8.54 -12.04
CA GLY A 204 5.55 7.56 -11.44
C GLY A 204 6.18 8.09 -10.15
N ILE A 205 6.15 7.31 -9.07
CA ILE A 205 6.78 7.66 -7.80
C ILE A 205 7.80 6.59 -7.44
N ALA A 206 9.07 7.01 -7.36
CA ALA A 206 10.21 6.17 -7.03
C ALA A 206 10.84 6.56 -5.69
N ASP A 207 11.70 5.70 -5.16
CA ASP A 207 12.60 5.97 -4.05
C ASP A 207 14.03 5.68 -4.53
N ASP A 208 14.64 6.66 -5.16
CA ASP A 208 15.97 6.50 -5.78
C ASP A 208 17.10 6.42 -4.73
N GLU A 209 16.85 6.86 -3.50
CA GLU A 209 17.83 6.87 -2.42
C GLU A 209 17.25 6.25 -1.14
N PRO A 210 17.13 4.93 -1.09
CA PRO A 210 16.67 4.26 0.12
C PRO A 210 17.60 4.52 1.30
N GLY A 211 17.06 5.12 2.36
CA GLY A 211 17.82 5.50 3.54
C GLY A 211 18.54 6.85 3.43
N GLY A 212 18.30 7.61 2.37
CA GLY A 212 18.76 8.98 2.24
C GLY A 212 18.17 9.91 3.33
N PRO A 213 18.72 11.12 3.50
CA PRO A 213 18.27 12.05 4.54
C PRO A 213 16.81 12.47 4.33
N ALA A 214 16.02 12.37 5.40
CA ALA A 214 14.57 12.60 5.41
C ALA A 214 14.14 14.04 5.09
N ASP A 215 15.08 14.97 5.08
CA ASP A 215 14.87 16.37 4.84
C ASP A 215 15.11 16.80 3.39
N ARG A 216 15.54 15.87 2.54
CA ARG A 216 15.71 16.14 1.11
C ARG A 216 14.37 16.35 0.43
N ALA A 217 14.26 17.42 -0.34
CA ALA A 217 13.06 17.70 -1.12
C ALA A 217 12.85 16.65 -2.23
N PRO A 218 11.61 16.26 -2.52
CA PRO A 218 11.32 15.38 -3.66
C PRO A 218 11.83 15.97 -4.98
N ARG A 219 12.55 15.15 -5.75
CA ARG A 219 12.98 15.53 -7.11
C ARG A 219 11.84 15.21 -8.08
N ILE A 220 11.54 16.13 -9.00
CA ILE A 220 10.46 16.00 -9.96
C ILE A 220 11.00 16.24 -11.35
N GLU A 221 10.76 15.30 -12.22
CA GLU A 221 11.11 15.33 -13.63
C GLU A 221 9.82 15.20 -14.46
N ARG A 222 9.82 15.79 -15.67
CA ARG A 222 8.70 15.73 -16.60
C ARG A 222 9.17 15.36 -17.98
N ALA A 223 8.33 14.62 -18.70
CA ALA A 223 8.54 14.23 -20.10
C ALA A 223 7.21 14.25 -20.84
N ALA A 224 7.23 13.95 -22.14
CA ALA A 224 6.05 13.85 -23.00
C ALA A 224 5.14 15.10 -22.83
N GLU A 225 5.70 16.29 -23.03
CA GLU A 225 4.98 17.58 -22.95
C GLU A 225 4.26 17.82 -21.60
N GLY A 226 4.68 17.11 -20.56
CA GLY A 226 4.10 17.20 -19.22
C GLY A 226 3.10 16.10 -18.85
N HIS A 227 2.76 15.21 -19.76
CA HIS A 227 1.89 14.05 -19.53
C HIS A 227 2.54 12.97 -18.65
N VAL A 228 3.87 12.93 -18.61
CA VAL A 228 4.63 12.04 -17.75
C VAL A 228 5.32 12.83 -16.64
N LEU A 229 5.04 12.45 -15.39
CA LEU A 229 5.71 13.00 -14.23
C LEU A 229 6.40 11.86 -13.46
N ARG A 230 7.72 12.01 -13.24
CA ARG A 230 8.48 11.16 -12.34
C ARG A 230 8.80 11.93 -11.06
N ALA A 231 8.49 11.35 -9.92
CA ALA A 231 8.86 11.90 -8.62
C ALA A 231 9.75 10.92 -7.86
N SER A 232 10.90 11.39 -7.38
CA SER A 232 11.73 10.67 -6.44
C SER A 232 11.48 11.22 -5.04
N ILE A 233 11.00 10.36 -4.13
CA ILE A 233 10.69 10.73 -2.75
C ILE A 233 11.65 9.96 -1.84
N PRO A 234 12.60 10.65 -1.19
CA PRO A 234 13.52 10.00 -0.26
C PRO A 234 12.80 9.48 0.97
N CYS A 235 13.37 8.50 1.65
CA CYS A 235 12.89 7.95 2.92
C CYS A 235 11.58 7.16 2.88
N LEU A 236 11.22 6.58 1.76
CA LEU A 236 10.19 5.55 1.79
C LEU A 236 10.74 4.31 2.51
N SER A 237 10.11 3.94 3.61
CA SER A 237 10.51 2.76 4.38
C SER A 237 10.27 1.48 3.57
N ARG A 238 11.29 0.64 3.50
CA ARG A 238 11.22 -0.68 2.86
C ARG A 238 10.73 -1.78 3.80
N THR A 239 10.41 -1.45 5.04
CA THR A 239 9.93 -2.42 6.01
C THR A 239 8.39 -2.47 6.06
N PRO A 240 7.80 -3.63 6.37
CA PRO A 240 6.35 -3.73 6.55
C PRO A 240 5.80 -2.77 7.61
N GLN A 241 6.60 -2.42 8.60
CA GLN A 241 6.23 -1.48 9.66
C GLN A 241 6.14 -0.03 9.16
N GLY A 242 6.83 0.28 8.06
CA GLY A 242 6.83 1.60 7.43
C GLY A 242 5.63 1.89 6.51
N ILE A 243 4.73 0.92 6.27
CA ILE A 243 3.60 1.11 5.33
C ILE A 243 2.76 2.34 5.70
N ASP A 244 2.37 2.49 6.96
CA ASP A 244 1.56 3.64 7.39
C ASP A 244 2.32 4.97 7.26
N ALA A 245 3.63 4.98 7.43
CA ALA A 245 4.48 6.14 7.23
C ALA A 245 4.55 6.50 5.75
N ASN A 246 4.82 5.52 4.89
CA ASN A 246 4.86 5.70 3.43
C ASN A 246 3.54 6.25 2.89
N VAL A 247 2.40 5.68 3.32
CA VAL A 247 1.08 6.16 2.91
C VAL A 247 0.86 7.62 3.32
N ARG A 248 1.38 8.06 4.47
CA ARG A 248 1.29 9.46 4.89
C ARG A 248 2.14 10.39 4.02
N VAL A 249 3.38 10.00 3.76
CA VAL A 249 4.32 10.77 2.93
C VAL A 249 3.79 10.89 1.51
N LEU A 250 3.41 9.77 0.88
CA LEU A 250 2.84 9.74 -0.45
C LEU A 250 1.54 10.55 -0.55
N ALA A 251 0.64 10.43 0.42
CA ALA A 251 -0.61 11.18 0.44
C ALA A 251 -0.38 12.69 0.57
N SER A 252 0.60 13.10 1.37
CA SER A 252 0.98 14.52 1.51
C SER A 252 1.56 15.07 0.20
N PHE A 253 2.44 14.31 -0.44
CA PHE A 253 3.02 14.67 -1.73
C PHE A 253 1.93 14.81 -2.79
N LEU A 254 1.09 13.80 -2.98
CA LEU A 254 0.06 13.76 -4.02
C LEU A 254 -0.99 14.89 -3.86
N ARG A 255 -1.42 15.18 -2.63
CA ARG A 255 -2.36 16.28 -2.35
C ARG A 255 -1.86 17.65 -2.78
N GLY A 256 -0.55 17.82 -2.81
CA GLY A 256 0.10 19.07 -3.26
C GLY A 256 0.31 19.15 -4.77
N ARG A 257 -0.08 18.14 -5.56
CA ARG A 257 0.22 18.07 -6.99
C ARG A 257 -0.97 18.27 -7.89
N PHE A 258 -2.13 17.77 -7.49
CA PHE A 258 -3.35 17.88 -8.28
C PHE A 258 -4.59 17.73 -7.41
N VAL A 259 -5.75 18.00 -7.98
CA VAL A 259 -7.05 17.84 -7.33
C VAL A 259 -7.96 16.96 -8.18
N VAL A 260 -8.81 16.18 -7.49
CA VAL A 260 -9.88 15.39 -8.10
C VAL A 260 -11.16 15.73 -7.37
N PRO A 261 -12.20 16.19 -8.05
CA PRO A 261 -13.51 16.41 -7.43
C PRO A 261 -14.05 15.09 -6.86
N ASP A 262 -14.63 15.14 -5.69
CA ASP A 262 -15.30 13.98 -5.13
C ASP A 262 -16.65 13.77 -5.87
N PRO A 263 -16.80 12.71 -6.68
CA PRO A 263 -17.99 12.49 -7.51
C PRO A 263 -19.20 12.01 -6.69
N ARG A 264 -19.00 11.74 -5.41
CA ARG A 264 -20.06 11.21 -4.55
C ARG A 264 -21.04 12.33 -4.16
N THR A 265 -22.30 11.99 -4.13
CA THR A 265 -23.35 12.84 -3.57
C THR A 265 -23.12 13.09 -2.07
N ASP A 266 -23.74 14.09 -1.52
CA ASP A 266 -23.62 14.36 -0.07
C ASP A 266 -24.25 13.25 0.78
N ALA A 267 -25.24 12.52 0.27
CA ALA A 267 -25.80 11.34 0.91
C ALA A 267 -24.75 10.21 0.98
N GLU A 268 -24.11 9.87 -0.14
CA GLU A 268 -23.03 8.86 -0.20
C GLU A 268 -21.83 9.25 0.68
N LYS A 269 -21.47 10.54 0.72
CA LYS A 269 -20.42 11.03 1.62
C LYS A 269 -20.77 10.83 3.09
N ARG A 270 -22.04 11.10 3.48
CA ARG A 270 -22.52 10.87 4.85
C ARG A 270 -22.50 9.39 5.20
N GLU A 271 -23.02 8.54 4.33
CA GLU A 271 -23.02 7.09 4.52
C GLU A 271 -21.60 6.53 4.65
N TRP A 272 -20.71 6.90 3.74
CA TRP A 272 -19.30 6.50 3.79
C TRP A 272 -18.61 6.92 5.10
N ARG A 273 -18.86 8.17 5.56
CA ARG A 273 -18.32 8.65 6.84
C ARG A 273 -18.89 7.85 8.01
N ALA A 274 -20.17 7.50 7.98
CA ALA A 274 -20.80 6.68 9.01
C ALA A 274 -20.24 5.26 9.04
N ALA A 275 -20.12 4.61 7.88
CA ALA A 275 -19.52 3.29 7.74
C ALA A 275 -18.07 3.26 8.24
N ARG A 276 -17.27 4.27 7.90
CA ARG A 276 -15.89 4.41 8.36
C ARG A 276 -15.78 4.59 9.88
N ARG A 277 -16.70 5.35 10.49
CA ARG A 277 -16.76 5.51 11.95
C ARG A 277 -17.16 4.20 12.63
N ARG A 278 -18.11 3.43 12.07
CA ARG A 278 -18.49 2.10 12.59
C ARG A 278 -17.28 1.15 12.56
N ALA A 279 -16.62 1.02 11.41
CA ALA A 279 -15.42 0.17 11.26
C ALA A 279 -14.28 0.58 12.21
N ALA A 280 -14.08 1.88 12.44
CA ALA A 280 -13.10 2.37 13.40
C ALA A 280 -13.46 1.99 14.85
N ARG A 281 -14.75 2.10 15.23
CA ARG A 281 -15.25 1.69 16.56
C ARG A 281 -15.09 0.19 16.78
N GLU A 282 -15.46 -0.63 15.79
CA GLU A 282 -15.32 -2.08 15.85
C GLU A 282 -13.83 -2.50 15.99
N LYS A 283 -12.95 -1.86 15.22
CA LYS A 283 -11.52 -2.09 15.31
C LYS A 283 -10.94 -1.68 16.67
N TYR A 284 -11.44 -0.59 17.24
CA TYR A 284 -11.05 -0.13 18.57
C TYR A 284 -11.55 -1.10 19.64
N ALA A 285 -12.82 -1.50 19.58
CA ALA A 285 -13.42 -2.46 20.50
C ALA A 285 -12.67 -3.81 20.47
N ALA A 286 -12.36 -4.34 19.28
CA ALA A 286 -11.59 -5.55 19.13
C ALA A 286 -10.16 -5.44 19.69
N ARG A 287 -9.50 -4.29 19.52
CA ARG A 287 -8.17 -4.03 20.09
C ARG A 287 -8.21 -3.95 21.60
N THR A 288 -9.21 -3.29 22.18
CA THR A 288 -9.38 -3.16 23.64
C THR A 288 -9.69 -4.51 24.26
N TRP A 289 -10.55 -5.32 23.63
CA TRP A 289 -10.85 -6.67 24.08
C TRP A 289 -9.61 -7.58 24.05
N LEU A 290 -8.85 -7.58 22.94
CA LEU A 290 -7.58 -8.33 22.85
C LEU A 290 -6.54 -7.83 23.85
N GLY A 291 -6.47 -6.53 24.10
CA GLY A 291 -5.59 -5.94 25.11
C GLY A 291 -5.96 -6.39 26.51
N MET A 292 -7.26 -6.45 26.84
CA MET A 292 -7.73 -6.96 28.13
C MET A 292 -7.44 -8.45 28.29
N GLN A 293 -7.64 -9.28 27.25
CA GLN A 293 -7.30 -10.70 27.29
C GLN A 293 -5.80 -10.93 27.46
N TRP A 294 -4.97 -10.15 26.74
CA TRP A 294 -3.52 -10.20 26.85
C TRP A 294 -3.04 -9.82 28.24
N ASN A 295 -3.59 -8.74 28.82
CA ASN A 295 -3.28 -8.33 30.19
C ASN A 295 -3.71 -9.38 31.21
N ARG A 296 -4.88 -10.03 31.04
CA ARG A 296 -5.32 -11.15 31.89
C ARG A 296 -4.36 -12.34 31.84
N LEU A 297 -3.87 -12.70 30.64
CA LEU A 297 -2.90 -13.79 30.44
C LEU A 297 -1.54 -13.46 31.06
N LEU A 298 -1.05 -12.23 30.85
CA LEU A 298 0.18 -11.75 31.46
C LEU A 298 0.07 -11.72 32.97
N PHE A 299 -1.06 -11.25 33.52
CA PHE A 299 -1.27 -11.19 34.97
C PHE A 299 -1.35 -12.58 35.60
N ARG A 300 -1.99 -13.55 34.91
CA ARG A 300 -1.99 -14.95 35.36
C ARG A 300 -0.59 -15.56 35.35
N ARG A 301 0.20 -15.35 34.30
CA ARG A 301 1.59 -15.80 34.21
C ARG A 301 2.48 -15.13 35.25
N TYR A 302 2.31 -13.82 35.46
CA TYR A 302 3.05 -13.08 36.48
C TYR A 302 2.74 -13.58 37.88
N ARG A 303 1.46 -13.79 38.26
CA ARG A 303 1.08 -14.37 39.55
C ARG A 303 1.65 -15.78 39.75
N SER A 304 1.60 -16.62 38.70
CA SER A 304 2.17 -17.97 38.79
C SER A 304 3.67 -17.94 38.99
N LEU A 305 4.39 -17.06 38.29
CA LEU A 305 5.83 -16.87 38.46
C LEU A 305 6.17 -16.29 39.83
N ALA A 306 5.44 -15.29 40.28
CA ALA A 306 5.64 -14.68 41.60
C ALA A 306 5.47 -15.72 42.73
N LYS A 307 4.39 -16.53 42.72
CA LYS A 307 4.20 -17.63 43.65
C LYS A 307 5.34 -18.67 43.62
N LYS A 308 5.88 -18.96 42.43
CA LYS A 308 7.00 -19.90 42.27
C LYS A 308 8.31 -19.34 42.85
N LEU A 309 8.53 -18.04 42.70
CA LEU A 309 9.69 -17.34 43.26
C LEU A 309 9.59 -17.16 44.79
N GLN A 310 8.38 -16.92 45.30
CA GLN A 310 8.11 -16.89 46.76
C GLN A 310 8.36 -18.25 47.41
N ARG A 311 7.86 -19.36 46.78
CA ARG A 311 8.13 -20.73 47.29
C ARG A 311 9.63 -21.08 47.31
N LYS A 312 10.43 -20.43 46.44
CA LYS A 312 11.88 -20.61 46.38
C LYS A 312 12.65 -19.64 47.29
N GLY A 313 11.95 -18.81 48.07
CA GLY A 313 12.59 -17.81 48.96
C GLY A 313 13.27 -16.65 48.22
N ILE A 314 12.99 -16.47 46.91
CA ILE A 314 13.60 -15.41 46.09
C ILE A 314 12.84 -14.09 46.22
N LEU A 315 11.54 -14.15 46.47
CA LEU A 315 10.70 -12.98 46.71
C LEU A 315 10.07 -13.07 48.12
N PRO A 316 9.90 -11.94 48.83
CA PRO A 316 9.21 -11.91 50.11
C PRO A 316 7.73 -12.33 49.97
N PRO A 317 7.09 -12.87 50.99
CA PRO A 317 5.65 -13.14 51.01
C PRO A 317 4.88 -11.84 50.84
N ASN A 318 3.71 -11.89 50.17
CA ASN A 318 2.85 -10.71 50.02
C ASN A 318 2.28 -10.31 51.38
N GLU A 319 2.46 -9.07 51.79
CA GLU A 319 1.93 -8.49 53.03
C GLU A 319 0.39 -8.47 53.13
N SER A 320 -0.33 -8.89 52.08
CA SER A 320 -1.80 -8.94 52.04
C SER A 320 -2.39 -10.31 52.41
N GLU A 321 -1.56 -11.31 52.77
CA GLU A 321 -1.99 -12.64 53.21
C GLU A 321 -1.55 -12.94 54.66
N ALA A 322 -1.10 -11.91 55.45
CA ALA A 322 -0.81 -12.00 56.86
C ALA A 322 -1.99 -11.48 57.72
#